data_b0e6a0b3bdddc9e74838145d38d6c9d1
#
_entry.id   b0e6a0b3bdddc9e74838145d38d6c9d1
#
_cell.length_a   1.000
_cell.length_b   1.000
_cell.length_c   1.000
_cell.angle_alpha   90.00
_cell.angle_beta   90.00
_cell.angle_gamma   90.00
#
_symmetry.space_group_name_H-M   'P 1'
#
loop_
_entity.id
_entity.type
_entity.pdbx_description
1 polymer ?
#
loop_
_entity_poly.entity_id
_entity_poly.type
_entity_poly.pdbx_seq_one_letter_code
_entity_poly.pdbx_strand_id
1 'polypeptide(L)'
;MIVDHIAIRVEDLEVAEKWYCDNLDAKVTFKDEKYTRIQVQNTYIALIDQKYYPHAHFGVLVENMCDLPLEKGEVVKHRDGTVGVYVKDPFGNYLEYIWYSDEQKKVFLL
;
A
#
# COMPACT_ATOMS: atom_id res chain seq x y z
N MET A 1 -2.83 -8.54 13.87
CA MET A 1 -2.11 -7.62 12.95
C MET A 1 -3.03 -6.52 12.50
N ILE A 2 -2.46 -5.36 12.22
CA ILE A 2 -3.21 -4.21 11.74
C ILE A 2 -3.12 -4.19 10.22
N VAL A 3 -4.26 -4.01 9.55
CA VAL A 3 -4.26 -3.75 8.10
C VAL A 3 -3.78 -2.33 7.89
N ASP A 4 -2.69 -2.17 7.18
CA ASP A 4 -2.08 -0.87 6.91
C ASP A 4 -2.75 -0.16 5.75
N HIS A 5 -3.00 -0.87 4.67
CA HIS A 5 -3.60 -0.32 3.46
C HIS A 5 -4.25 -1.39 2.61
N ILE A 6 -5.09 -0.92 1.70
CA ILE A 6 -5.67 -1.74 0.63
C ILE A 6 -5.16 -1.16 -0.68
N ALA A 7 -4.58 -1.98 -1.53
CA ALA A 7 -4.10 -1.54 -2.84
C ALA A 7 -5.00 -2.07 -3.93
N ILE A 8 -5.54 -1.17 -4.73
CA ILE A 8 -6.40 -1.51 -5.87
C ILE A 8 -5.78 -1.00 -7.16
N ARG A 9 -5.87 -1.81 -8.20
CA ARG A 9 -5.32 -1.47 -9.50
C ARG A 9 -6.27 -0.56 -10.25
N VAL A 10 -5.72 0.50 -10.84
CA VAL A 10 -6.50 1.45 -11.64
C VAL A 10 -5.79 1.66 -12.98
N GLU A 11 -6.59 2.03 -13.98
CA GLU A 11 -6.08 2.28 -15.33
C GLU A 11 -5.45 3.67 -15.45
N ASP A 12 -6.02 4.65 -14.75
CA ASP A 12 -5.58 6.05 -14.79
C ASP A 12 -5.61 6.62 -13.37
N LEU A 13 -4.44 7.01 -12.87
CA LEU A 13 -4.32 7.48 -11.48
C LEU A 13 -5.09 8.77 -11.22
N GLU A 14 -5.04 9.74 -12.15
CA GLU A 14 -5.71 11.03 -11.94
C GLU A 14 -7.22 10.90 -11.99
N VAL A 15 -7.73 10.11 -12.90
CA VAL A 15 -9.17 9.84 -13.00
C VAL A 15 -9.65 9.11 -11.75
N ALA A 16 -8.90 8.11 -11.29
CA ALA A 16 -9.24 7.37 -10.07
C ALA A 16 -9.19 8.25 -8.83
N GLU A 17 -8.16 9.06 -8.68
CA GLU A 17 -8.04 10.01 -7.57
C GLU A 17 -9.25 10.92 -7.50
N LYS A 18 -9.61 11.52 -8.62
CA LYS A 18 -10.78 12.42 -8.68
C LYS A 18 -12.07 11.69 -8.30
N TRP A 19 -12.26 10.48 -8.83
CA TRP A 19 -13.48 9.72 -8.52
C TRP A 19 -13.61 9.42 -7.03
N TYR A 20 -12.53 8.96 -6.39
CA TYR A 20 -12.57 8.63 -4.97
C TYR A 20 -12.68 9.85 -4.08
N CYS A 21 -12.01 10.94 -4.43
CA CYS A 21 -12.15 12.20 -3.69
C CYS A 21 -13.55 12.76 -3.80
N ASP A 22 -14.16 12.72 -4.98
CA ASP A 22 -15.52 13.24 -5.20
C ASP A 22 -16.59 12.37 -4.56
N ASN A 23 -16.41 11.05 -4.54
CA ASN A 23 -17.46 10.12 -4.08
C ASN A 23 -17.31 9.67 -2.62
N LEU A 24 -16.09 9.61 -2.10
CA LEU A 24 -15.83 9.12 -0.74
C LEU A 24 -15.23 10.18 0.18
N ASP A 25 -15.14 11.42 -0.26
CA ASP A 25 -14.49 12.49 0.49
C ASP A 25 -13.06 12.10 0.92
N ALA A 26 -12.36 11.40 0.04
CA ALA A 26 -11.01 10.96 0.30
C ALA A 26 -10.02 12.12 0.23
N LYS A 27 -8.91 11.97 0.95
CA LYS A 27 -7.80 12.94 0.92
C LYS A 27 -6.56 12.27 0.38
N VAL A 28 -5.83 12.96 -0.51
CA VAL A 28 -4.54 12.48 -0.99
C VAL A 28 -3.51 12.68 0.10
N THR A 29 -2.82 11.61 0.50
CA THR A 29 -1.78 11.64 1.53
C THR A 29 -0.38 11.50 0.96
N PHE A 30 -0.26 10.90 -0.22
CA PHE A 30 1.00 10.76 -0.94
C PHE A 30 0.69 10.45 -2.40
N LYS A 31 1.53 10.93 -3.32
CA LYS A 31 1.47 10.44 -4.70
C LYS A 31 2.79 10.62 -5.42
N ASP A 32 3.04 9.69 -6.34
CA ASP A 32 4.12 9.79 -7.30
C ASP A 32 3.57 9.33 -8.67
N GLU A 33 4.46 9.07 -9.61
CA GLU A 33 4.06 8.69 -10.98
C GLU A 33 3.45 7.29 -11.10
N LYS A 34 3.58 6.45 -10.07
CA LYS A 34 3.17 5.04 -10.10
C LYS A 34 1.98 4.72 -9.22
N TYR A 35 1.76 5.50 -8.17
CA TYR A 35 0.60 5.29 -7.31
C TYR A 35 0.18 6.56 -6.58
N THR A 36 -1.06 6.56 -6.11
CA THR A 36 -1.63 7.64 -5.29
C THR A 36 -2.20 6.99 -4.02
N ARG A 37 -1.72 7.44 -2.87
CA ARG A 37 -2.26 7.00 -1.59
C ARG A 37 -3.31 7.99 -1.13
N ILE A 38 -4.51 7.48 -0.87
CA ILE A 38 -5.63 8.27 -0.36
C ILE A 38 -6.04 7.75 1.02
N GLN A 39 -6.64 8.63 1.79
CA GLN A 39 -7.22 8.28 3.08
C GLN A 39 -8.73 8.47 3.02
N VAL A 40 -9.46 7.41 3.33
CA VAL A 40 -10.91 7.43 3.46
C VAL A 40 -11.20 7.19 4.94
N GLN A 41 -11.43 8.26 5.70
CA GLN A 41 -11.55 8.25 7.15
C GLN A 41 -10.36 7.54 7.82
N ASN A 42 -10.57 6.33 8.34
CA ASN A 42 -9.55 5.57 9.06
C ASN A 42 -8.79 4.57 8.18
N THR A 43 -9.07 4.54 6.88
CA THR A 43 -8.50 3.53 5.98
C THR A 43 -7.64 4.19 4.92
N TYR A 44 -6.45 3.63 4.71
CA TYR A 44 -5.58 4.04 3.61
C TYR A 44 -5.80 3.11 2.42
N ILE A 45 -5.97 3.70 1.25
CA ILE A 45 -6.12 2.99 -0.01
C ILE A 45 -5.02 3.47 -0.94
N ALA A 46 -4.25 2.54 -1.48
CA ALA A 46 -3.28 2.83 -2.52
C ALA A 46 -3.91 2.56 -3.87
N LEU A 47 -4.07 3.63 -4.66
CA LEU A 47 -4.47 3.51 -6.05
C LEU A 47 -3.19 3.26 -6.84
N ILE A 48 -3.04 2.06 -7.39
CA ILE A 48 -1.81 1.65 -8.05
C ILE A 48 -2.04 1.53 -9.55
N ASP A 49 -1.10 2.09 -10.33
CA ASP A 49 -1.19 2.05 -11.79
C ASP A 49 -0.95 0.63 -12.28
N GLN A 50 -1.92 0.08 -12.96
CA GLN A 50 -1.86 -1.31 -13.43
C GLN A 50 -0.70 -1.59 -14.40
N LYS A 51 -0.12 -0.56 -15.01
CA LYS A 51 1.06 -0.72 -15.86
C LYS A 51 2.29 -1.19 -15.07
N TYR A 52 2.37 -0.84 -13.79
CA TYR A 52 3.55 -1.10 -12.96
C TYR A 52 3.32 -2.19 -11.92
N TYR A 53 2.07 -2.48 -11.59
CA TYR A 53 1.71 -3.40 -10.51
C TYR A 53 0.87 -4.55 -11.04
N PRO A 54 1.37 -5.79 -10.94
CA PRO A 54 0.70 -6.94 -11.56
C PRO A 54 -0.50 -7.48 -10.77
N HIS A 55 -0.68 -7.06 -9.52
CA HIS A 55 -1.76 -7.56 -8.68
C HIS A 55 -2.25 -6.51 -7.69
N ALA A 56 -3.50 -6.63 -7.28
CA ALA A 56 -4.03 -5.95 -6.12
C ALA A 56 -3.59 -6.69 -4.84
N HIS A 57 -3.61 -6.04 -3.71
CA HIS A 57 -3.25 -6.65 -2.44
C HIS A 57 -3.79 -5.81 -1.28
N PHE A 58 -3.71 -6.35 -0.08
CA PHE A 58 -3.81 -5.56 1.13
C PHE A 58 -2.51 -5.69 1.92
N GLY A 59 -2.17 -4.66 2.68
CA GLY A 59 -0.95 -4.65 3.47
C GLY A 59 -1.24 -4.82 4.95
N VAL A 60 -0.41 -5.59 5.63
CA VAL A 60 -0.45 -5.74 7.09
C VAL A 60 0.83 -5.17 7.68
N LEU A 61 0.68 -4.43 8.77
CA LEU A 61 1.79 -3.74 9.41
C LEU A 61 2.60 -4.72 10.25
N VAL A 62 3.91 -4.69 10.06
CA VAL A 62 4.89 -5.43 10.86
C VAL A 62 5.67 -4.42 11.69
N GLU A 63 5.71 -4.61 13.01
CA GLU A 63 6.35 -3.65 13.91
C GLU A 63 7.88 -3.68 13.84
N ASN A 64 8.46 -4.86 13.73
CA ASN A 64 9.90 -5.04 13.71
C ASN A 64 10.35 -5.58 12.37
N MET A 65 11.41 -5.03 11.82
CA MET A 65 11.95 -5.46 10.53
C MET A 65 12.31 -6.96 10.54
N CYS A 66 12.76 -7.48 11.67
CA CYS A 66 13.12 -8.89 11.79
C CYS A 66 11.91 -9.84 11.71
N ASP A 67 10.69 -9.33 11.85
CA ASP A 67 9.46 -10.12 11.73
C ASP A 67 8.96 -10.23 10.29
N LEU A 68 9.60 -9.57 9.33
CA LEU A 68 9.26 -9.70 7.93
C LEU A 68 9.55 -11.13 7.45
N PRO A 69 8.59 -11.79 6.79
CA PRO A 69 8.77 -13.17 6.31
C PRO A 69 9.56 -13.20 4.98
N LEU A 70 10.84 -12.83 5.03
CA LEU A 70 11.69 -12.63 3.84
C LEU A 70 11.76 -13.89 2.95
N GLU A 71 11.67 -15.06 3.55
CA GLU A 71 11.77 -16.34 2.84
C GLU A 71 10.46 -16.79 2.20
N LYS A 72 9.35 -16.10 2.50
CA LYS A 72 8.01 -16.52 2.03
C LYS A 72 7.53 -15.81 0.79
N GLY A 73 8.24 -14.79 0.34
CA GLY A 73 7.75 -14.01 -0.79
C GLY A 73 8.80 -13.09 -1.39
N GLU A 74 8.32 -12.19 -2.23
CA GLU A 74 9.16 -11.21 -2.90
C GLU A 74 9.40 -10.00 -2.01
N VAL A 75 10.66 -9.69 -1.74
CA VAL A 75 11.06 -8.52 -0.94
C VAL A 75 11.13 -7.31 -1.84
N VAL A 76 10.46 -6.23 -1.45
CA VAL A 76 10.45 -4.98 -2.20
C VAL A 76 10.84 -3.83 -1.27
N LYS A 77 11.82 -3.05 -1.72
CA LYS A 77 12.16 -1.78 -1.08
C LYS A 77 11.42 -0.69 -1.85
N HIS A 78 10.43 -0.10 -1.20
CA HIS A 78 9.59 0.90 -1.84
C HIS A 78 10.30 2.26 -1.94
N ARG A 79 9.86 3.08 -2.90
CA ARG A 79 10.41 4.40 -3.13
C ARG A 79 10.26 5.34 -1.94
N ASP A 80 9.25 5.09 -1.10
CA ASP A 80 9.02 5.87 0.11
C ASP A 80 9.90 5.42 1.28
N GLY A 81 10.77 4.40 1.07
CA GLY A 81 11.68 3.87 2.08
C GLY A 81 11.11 2.75 2.94
N THR A 82 9.85 2.38 2.76
CA THR A 82 9.27 1.22 3.44
C THR A 82 9.80 -0.07 2.82
N VAL A 83 9.76 -1.16 3.57
CA VAL A 83 10.15 -2.49 3.09
C VAL A 83 8.95 -3.41 3.19
N GLY A 84 8.62 -4.06 2.09
CA GLY A 84 7.50 -4.99 2.02
C GLY A 84 7.92 -6.37 1.56
N VAL A 85 7.12 -7.37 1.93
CA VAL A 85 7.25 -8.73 1.41
C VAL A 85 5.88 -9.14 0.88
N TYR A 86 5.80 -9.39 -0.41
CA TYR A 86 4.55 -9.84 -1.04
C TYR A 86 4.45 -11.36 -0.95
N VAL A 87 3.37 -11.83 -0.38
CA VAL A 87 3.10 -13.25 -0.20
C VAL A 87 1.77 -13.58 -0.87
N LYS A 88 1.75 -14.66 -1.63
CA LYS A 88 0.54 -15.17 -2.26
C LYS A 88 -0.13 -16.16 -1.31
N ASP A 89 -1.43 -15.97 -1.05
CA ASP A 89 -2.17 -16.92 -0.25
C ASP A 89 -2.50 -18.20 -1.05
N PRO A 90 -3.04 -19.25 -0.43
CA PRO A 90 -3.36 -20.48 -1.15
C PRO A 90 -4.44 -20.34 -2.23
N PHE A 91 -5.14 -19.20 -2.26
CA PHE A 91 -6.27 -18.98 -3.17
C PHE A 91 -5.92 -18.00 -4.30
N GLY A 92 -4.67 -17.58 -4.39
CA GLY A 92 -4.21 -16.69 -5.45
C GLY A 92 -4.29 -15.21 -5.13
N ASN A 93 -4.65 -14.85 -3.91
CA ASN A 93 -4.67 -13.45 -3.48
C ASN A 93 -3.32 -13.06 -2.91
N TYR A 94 -3.00 -11.77 -3.01
CA TYR A 94 -1.73 -11.24 -2.52
C TYR A 94 -1.93 -10.41 -1.27
N LEU A 95 -0.99 -10.54 -0.33
CA LEU A 95 -0.87 -9.63 0.80
C LEU A 95 0.57 -9.17 0.91
N GLU A 96 0.75 -7.98 1.48
CA GLU A 96 2.06 -7.41 1.71
C GLU A 96 2.28 -7.27 3.21
N TYR A 97 3.35 -7.88 3.73
CA TYR A 97 3.85 -7.55 5.07
C TYR A 97 4.71 -6.31 4.89
N ILE A 98 4.36 -5.22 5.56
CA ILE A 98 5.05 -3.94 5.37
C ILE A 98 5.61 -3.42 6.69
N TRP A 99 6.85 -2.95 6.64
CA TRP A 99 7.55 -2.36 7.76
C TRP A 99 7.90 -0.91 7.47
N TYR A 100 7.66 -0.06 8.45
CA TYR A 100 8.06 1.34 8.44
C TYR A 100 9.14 1.59 9.48
N SER A 101 10.11 2.43 9.15
CA SER A 101 11.03 2.97 10.16
C SER A 101 10.25 3.89 11.12
N ASP A 102 10.85 4.20 12.28
CA ASP A 102 10.23 5.12 13.23
C ASP A 102 9.95 6.49 12.62
N GLU A 103 10.86 6.97 11.78
CA GLU A 103 10.68 8.24 11.07
C GLU A 103 9.50 8.21 10.11
N GLN A 104 9.35 7.12 9.38
CA GLN A 104 8.25 6.95 8.44
C GLN A 104 6.90 6.83 9.14
N LYS A 105 6.86 6.18 10.31
CA LYS A 105 5.64 6.10 11.13
C LYS A 105 5.12 7.49 11.50
N LYS A 106 6.02 8.43 11.79
CA LYS A 106 5.63 9.80 12.13
C LYS A 106 4.98 10.53 10.94
N VAL A 107 5.39 10.21 9.72
CA VAL A 107 4.90 10.86 8.51
C VAL A 107 3.62 10.21 7.99
N PHE A 108 3.55 8.87 7.97
CA PHE A 108 2.49 8.15 7.27
C PHE A 108 1.38 7.59 8.17
N LEU A 109 1.63 7.42 9.46
CA LEU A 109 0.68 6.75 10.36
C LEU A 109 0.08 7.65 11.43
N LEU A 110 0.34 8.93 11.35
CA LEU A 110 -0.25 9.90 12.30
C LEU A 110 -1.63 10.35 11.88
#